data_60aa4de310deecbb6e4afcb1e34204d3
#
_entry.id   60aa4de310deecbb6e4afcb1e34204d3
#
_cell.length_a   1.000
_cell.length_b   1.000
_cell.length_c   1.000
_cell.angle_alpha   90.00
_cell.angle_beta   90.00
_cell.angle_gamma   90.00
#
_symmetry.space_group_name_H-M   'P 1'
#
loop_
_entity.id
_entity.type
_entity.pdbx_description
1 polymer ?
#
loop_
_entity_poly.entity_id
_entity_poly.type
_entity_poly.pdbx_seq_one_letter_code
_entity_poly.pdbx_strand_id
1 'polypeptide(L)'
;PTDFQAVKKAVIAHNIEMVIVGPEAPLVNGVHDFFLANDELKNIPVIGPKKDGALLEGSKDFSKEFMFKHGIPTAKYQSFTKDNLQEGKLFLETLTPPYVLKADGLAAGKGVLILDSLDEAKAELEEMVSNQKFGDASSTVVIEEFLKGIELSVFVLTDGISYKILPSAKDYKRIGEGDQGLNT
;
A
#
# COMPACT_ATOMS: atom_id res chain seq x y z
N PRO A 1 -1.18 2.51 16.39
CA PRO A 1 -1.50 1.62 17.50
C PRO A 1 -2.24 0.37 16.98
N THR A 2 -1.58 -0.78 17.15
CA THR A 2 -2.10 -2.09 16.75
C THR A 2 -2.57 -2.94 17.93
N ASP A 3 -2.43 -2.41 19.15
CA ASP A 3 -3.04 -2.98 20.36
C ASP A 3 -4.50 -2.51 20.46
N PHE A 4 -5.41 -3.31 19.93
CA PHE A 4 -6.84 -2.97 19.89
C PHE A 4 -7.51 -3.00 21.27
N GLN A 5 -6.94 -3.73 22.24
CA GLN A 5 -7.44 -3.71 23.62
C GLN A 5 -7.09 -2.37 24.30
N ALA A 6 -5.91 -1.82 24.04
CA ALA A 6 -5.55 -0.49 24.51
C ALA A 6 -6.43 0.59 23.85
N VAL A 7 -6.70 0.46 22.54
CA VAL A 7 -7.63 1.34 21.83
C VAL A 7 -9.02 1.27 22.45
N LYS A 8 -9.57 0.08 22.71
CA LYS A 8 -10.87 -0.10 23.38
C LYS A 8 -10.92 0.62 24.72
N LYS A 9 -9.90 0.40 25.57
CA LYS A 9 -9.81 1.03 26.89
C LYS A 9 -9.85 2.55 26.77
N ALA A 10 -9.09 3.13 25.85
CA ALA A 10 -9.05 4.57 25.64
C ALA A 10 -10.40 5.12 25.15
N VAL A 11 -11.02 4.45 24.19
CA VAL A 11 -12.34 4.83 23.64
C VAL A 11 -13.40 4.90 24.75
N ILE A 12 -13.46 3.88 25.61
CA ILE A 12 -14.42 3.84 26.71
C ILE A 12 -14.09 4.89 27.77
N ALA A 13 -12.81 4.98 28.18
CA ALA A 13 -12.38 5.87 29.26
C ALA A 13 -12.61 7.36 28.92
N HIS A 14 -12.53 7.72 27.63
CA HIS A 14 -12.69 9.09 27.16
C HIS A 14 -14.05 9.37 26.49
N ASN A 15 -15.01 8.43 26.57
CA ASN A 15 -16.33 8.55 25.96
C ASN A 15 -16.26 8.99 24.48
N ILE A 16 -15.40 8.32 23.69
CA ILE A 16 -15.21 8.65 22.27
C ILE A 16 -16.44 8.19 21.48
N GLU A 17 -17.02 9.08 20.71
CA GLU A 17 -18.24 8.86 19.93
C GLU A 17 -17.97 8.52 18.45
N MET A 18 -16.74 8.73 17.96
CA MET A 18 -16.31 8.42 16.59
C MET A 18 -14.81 8.21 16.56
N VAL A 19 -14.34 7.27 15.74
CA VAL A 19 -12.92 7.00 15.50
C VAL A 19 -12.58 7.22 14.03
N ILE A 20 -11.55 8.02 13.77
CA ILE A 20 -10.98 8.19 12.43
C ILE A 20 -9.61 7.54 12.43
N VAL A 21 -9.39 6.57 11.54
CA VAL A 21 -8.15 5.82 11.46
C VAL A 21 -7.28 6.38 10.33
N GLY A 22 -6.22 7.10 10.69
CA GLY A 22 -5.29 7.70 9.72
C GLY A 22 -4.27 6.72 9.16
N PRO A 23 -3.57 5.90 10.01
CA PRO A 23 -2.54 4.99 9.52
C PRO A 23 -3.15 3.70 8.92
N GLU A 24 -2.42 3.10 7.95
CA GLU A 24 -2.87 1.91 7.20
C GLU A 24 -2.83 0.65 8.08
N ALA A 25 -1.76 0.47 8.87
CA ALA A 25 -1.51 -0.77 9.61
C ALA A 25 -2.66 -1.19 10.55
N PRO A 26 -3.30 -0.31 11.33
CA PRO A 26 -4.48 -0.69 12.12
C PRO A 26 -5.65 -1.17 11.25
N LEU A 27 -5.86 -0.59 10.08
CA LEU A 27 -6.93 -0.97 9.17
C LEU A 27 -6.68 -2.37 8.58
N VAL A 28 -5.47 -2.59 8.06
CA VAL A 28 -5.04 -3.90 7.53
C VAL A 28 -5.10 -4.99 8.60
N ASN A 29 -4.80 -4.64 9.85
CA ASN A 29 -4.92 -5.56 10.99
C ASN A 29 -6.36 -5.74 11.50
N GLY A 30 -7.35 -5.00 10.96
CA GLY A 30 -8.78 -5.21 11.21
C GLY A 30 -9.34 -4.45 12.41
N VAL A 31 -8.86 -3.25 12.70
CA VAL A 31 -9.41 -2.43 13.79
C VAL A 31 -10.91 -2.16 13.63
N HIS A 32 -11.38 -1.93 12.41
CA HIS A 32 -12.81 -1.71 12.14
C HIS A 32 -13.63 -2.97 12.47
N ASP A 33 -13.16 -4.15 12.02
CA ASP A 33 -13.79 -5.43 12.31
C ASP A 33 -13.80 -5.72 13.81
N PHE A 34 -12.72 -5.37 14.52
CA PHE A 34 -12.65 -5.47 15.97
C PHE A 34 -13.74 -4.63 16.67
N PHE A 35 -13.99 -3.40 16.20
CA PHE A 35 -15.07 -2.56 16.73
C PHE A 35 -16.43 -3.20 16.50
N LEU A 36 -16.70 -3.67 15.29
CA LEU A 36 -17.98 -4.31 14.95
C LEU A 36 -18.25 -5.61 15.74
N ALA A 37 -17.20 -6.36 16.05
CA ALA A 37 -17.29 -7.61 16.81
C ALA A 37 -17.42 -7.39 18.34
N ASN A 38 -17.31 -6.16 18.83
CA ASN A 38 -17.30 -5.87 20.27
C ASN A 38 -18.57 -5.14 20.68
N ASP A 39 -19.33 -5.71 21.61
CA ASP A 39 -20.64 -5.16 22.06
C ASP A 39 -20.57 -3.74 22.58
N GLU A 40 -19.47 -3.34 23.23
CA GLU A 40 -19.26 -2.01 23.77
C GLU A 40 -18.84 -0.98 22.71
N LEU A 41 -18.33 -1.42 21.55
CA LEU A 41 -17.77 -0.55 20.50
C LEU A 41 -18.58 -0.55 19.20
N LYS A 42 -19.42 -1.55 18.97
CA LYS A 42 -20.08 -1.79 17.66
C LYS A 42 -20.97 -0.63 17.18
N ASN A 43 -21.42 0.24 18.09
CA ASN A 43 -22.23 1.43 17.78
C ASN A 43 -21.38 2.70 17.61
N ILE A 44 -20.07 2.63 17.80
CA ILE A 44 -19.15 3.76 17.59
C ILE A 44 -18.70 3.73 16.13
N PRO A 45 -19.01 4.76 15.33
CA PRO A 45 -18.59 4.83 13.94
C PRO A 45 -17.06 4.81 13.80
N VAL A 46 -16.55 3.98 12.90
CA VAL A 46 -15.14 3.94 12.52
C VAL A 46 -15.01 4.41 11.07
N ILE A 47 -14.32 5.52 10.87
CA ILE A 47 -13.98 6.02 9.54
C ILE A 47 -12.70 5.35 9.08
N GLY A 48 -12.84 4.48 8.10
CA GLY A 48 -11.79 3.64 7.52
C GLY A 48 -12.38 2.30 7.05
N PRO A 49 -11.76 1.64 6.07
CA PRO A 49 -12.25 0.37 5.53
C PRO A 49 -12.17 -0.75 6.57
N LYS A 50 -13.00 -1.78 6.39
CA LYS A 50 -12.83 -3.08 7.04
C LYS A 50 -11.56 -3.75 6.51
N LYS A 51 -11.12 -4.80 7.19
CA LYS A 51 -9.90 -5.55 6.86
C LYS A 51 -9.83 -5.93 5.38
N ASP A 52 -10.92 -6.46 4.82
CA ASP A 52 -10.96 -6.88 3.41
C ASP A 52 -10.77 -5.69 2.45
N GLY A 53 -11.40 -4.55 2.74
CA GLY A 53 -11.19 -3.33 1.94
C GLY A 53 -9.79 -2.72 2.13
N ALA A 54 -9.21 -2.86 3.32
CA ALA A 54 -7.87 -2.39 3.63
C ALA A 54 -6.77 -3.19 2.90
N LEU A 55 -7.07 -4.38 2.36
CA LEU A 55 -6.14 -5.14 1.52
C LEU A 55 -5.73 -4.40 0.25
N LEU A 56 -6.55 -3.47 -0.26
CA LEU A 56 -6.17 -2.62 -1.39
C LEU A 56 -4.93 -1.76 -1.11
N GLU A 57 -4.64 -1.47 0.16
CA GLU A 57 -3.41 -0.80 0.59
C GLU A 57 -2.40 -1.81 1.18
N GLY A 58 -2.90 -2.85 1.85
CA GLY A 58 -2.09 -3.84 2.55
C GLY A 58 -1.31 -4.78 1.65
N SER A 59 -1.79 -5.02 0.41
CA SER A 59 -1.14 -5.86 -0.60
C SER A 59 -1.23 -5.18 -1.96
N LYS A 60 -0.07 -4.90 -2.55
CA LYS A 60 0.02 -4.30 -3.89
C LYS A 60 -0.40 -5.30 -4.96
N ASP A 61 -0.06 -6.57 -4.79
CA ASP A 61 -0.46 -7.64 -5.67
C ASP A 61 -1.98 -7.78 -5.73
N PHE A 62 -2.64 -7.88 -4.56
CA PHE A 62 -4.10 -7.87 -4.46
C PHE A 62 -4.72 -6.63 -5.11
N SER A 63 -4.15 -5.44 -4.84
CA SER A 63 -4.63 -4.19 -5.41
C SER A 63 -4.54 -4.19 -6.94
N LYS A 64 -3.45 -4.70 -7.50
CA LYS A 64 -3.24 -4.83 -8.95
C LYS A 64 -4.21 -5.82 -9.59
N GLU A 65 -4.39 -6.98 -8.98
CA GLU A 65 -5.39 -7.96 -9.44
C GLU A 65 -6.80 -7.38 -9.42
N PHE A 66 -7.15 -6.67 -8.34
CA PHE A 66 -8.44 -5.99 -8.23
C PHE A 66 -8.63 -4.96 -9.34
N MET A 67 -7.62 -4.10 -9.57
CA MET A 67 -7.69 -3.09 -10.63
C MET A 67 -7.83 -3.73 -12.01
N PHE A 68 -7.07 -4.77 -12.30
CA PHE A 68 -7.16 -5.51 -13.56
C PHE A 68 -8.54 -6.14 -13.75
N LYS A 69 -9.06 -6.83 -12.73
CA LYS A 69 -10.37 -7.48 -12.75
C LYS A 69 -11.53 -6.49 -13.01
N HIS A 70 -11.40 -5.28 -12.51
CA HIS A 70 -12.45 -4.25 -12.62
C HIS A 70 -12.18 -3.21 -13.70
N GLY A 71 -11.17 -3.40 -14.56
CA GLY A 71 -10.86 -2.48 -15.66
C GLY A 71 -10.39 -1.10 -15.19
N ILE A 72 -9.82 -1.01 -13.98
CA ILE A 72 -9.28 0.24 -13.43
C ILE A 72 -7.88 0.45 -14.03
N PRO A 73 -7.59 1.60 -14.67
CA PRO A 73 -6.28 1.88 -15.23
C PRO A 73 -5.18 1.82 -14.17
N THR A 74 -4.11 1.09 -14.47
CA THR A 74 -2.93 0.97 -13.62
C THR A 74 -1.70 0.69 -14.49
N ALA A 75 -0.50 0.85 -13.92
CA ALA A 75 0.75 0.48 -14.57
C ALA A 75 0.76 -1.01 -14.94
N LYS A 76 1.38 -1.38 -16.07
CA LYS A 76 1.70 -2.78 -16.36
C LYS A 76 2.49 -3.36 -15.21
N TYR A 77 2.17 -4.56 -14.79
CA TYR A 77 2.81 -5.18 -13.64
C TYR A 77 2.87 -6.70 -13.80
N GLN A 78 3.75 -7.28 -13.03
CA GLN A 78 3.73 -8.72 -12.72
C GLN A 78 4.34 -8.95 -11.35
N SER A 79 3.83 -9.94 -10.62
CA SER A 79 4.28 -10.27 -9.27
C SER A 79 5.17 -11.50 -9.29
N PHE A 80 6.22 -11.46 -8.48
CA PHE A 80 7.24 -12.50 -8.42
C PHE A 80 7.59 -12.85 -6.98
N THR A 81 7.89 -14.13 -6.80
CA THR A 81 8.37 -14.70 -5.55
C THR A 81 9.74 -15.37 -5.78
N LYS A 82 10.30 -15.97 -4.75
CA LYS A 82 11.51 -16.75 -4.88
C LYS A 82 11.38 -17.91 -5.89
N ASP A 83 10.18 -18.49 -6.01
CA ASP A 83 9.94 -19.68 -6.83
C ASP A 83 9.97 -19.37 -8.33
N ASN A 84 9.65 -18.14 -8.73
CA ASN A 84 9.64 -17.69 -10.12
C ASN A 84 10.59 -16.49 -10.39
N LEU A 85 11.67 -16.38 -9.60
CA LEU A 85 12.67 -15.32 -9.72
C LEU A 85 13.24 -15.16 -11.13
N GLN A 86 13.51 -16.26 -11.83
CA GLN A 86 14.07 -16.21 -13.18
C GLN A 86 13.08 -15.58 -14.18
N GLU A 87 11.80 -15.87 -14.03
CA GLU A 87 10.75 -15.23 -14.84
C GLU A 87 10.68 -13.73 -14.54
N GLY A 88 10.88 -13.35 -13.29
CA GLY A 88 10.97 -11.93 -12.89
C GLY A 88 12.14 -11.20 -13.54
N LYS A 89 13.31 -11.85 -13.61
CA LYS A 89 14.47 -11.30 -14.31
C LYS A 89 14.23 -11.15 -15.83
N LEU A 90 13.52 -12.09 -16.44
CA LEU A 90 13.12 -12.00 -17.85
C LEU A 90 12.05 -10.93 -18.07
N PHE A 91 11.11 -10.77 -17.15
CA PHE A 91 10.11 -9.71 -17.24
C PHE A 91 10.73 -8.32 -17.21
N LEU A 92 11.75 -8.09 -16.37
CA LEU A 92 12.52 -6.85 -16.36
C LEU A 92 13.12 -6.51 -17.74
N GLU A 93 13.57 -7.50 -18.51
CA GLU A 93 14.10 -7.30 -19.87
C GLU A 93 13.04 -6.80 -20.87
N THR A 94 11.77 -6.98 -20.57
CA THR A 94 10.65 -6.49 -21.40
C THR A 94 10.26 -5.05 -21.13
N LEU A 95 10.78 -4.47 -20.03
CA LEU A 95 10.47 -3.11 -19.60
C LEU A 95 11.56 -2.13 -20.06
N THR A 96 11.25 -0.86 -19.99
CA THR A 96 12.20 0.23 -20.21
C THR A 96 12.50 0.93 -18.89
N PRO A 97 13.76 1.40 -18.65
CA PRO A 97 14.08 2.12 -17.42
C PRO A 97 13.29 3.43 -17.28
N PRO A 98 13.08 3.91 -16.06
CA PRO A 98 13.50 3.27 -14.82
C PRO A 98 12.62 2.07 -14.45
N TYR A 99 13.23 1.06 -13.81
CA TYR A 99 12.55 -0.14 -13.33
C TYR A 99 11.99 0.08 -11.93
N VAL A 100 10.74 -0.32 -11.70
CA VAL A 100 10.06 -0.13 -10.41
C VAL A 100 9.80 -1.47 -9.76
N LEU A 101 10.44 -1.71 -8.61
CA LEU A 101 10.26 -2.90 -7.79
C LEU A 101 9.61 -2.51 -6.46
N LYS A 102 8.53 -3.20 -6.09
CA LYS A 102 7.79 -2.90 -4.86
C LYS A 102 7.61 -4.16 -4.04
N ALA A 103 8.05 -4.14 -2.79
CA ALA A 103 7.66 -5.15 -1.82
C ALA A 103 6.13 -5.14 -1.66
N ASP A 104 5.49 -6.30 -1.66
CA ASP A 104 4.03 -6.40 -1.65
C ASP A 104 3.40 -5.83 -0.39
N GLY A 105 3.92 -6.21 0.78
CA GLY A 105 3.39 -5.78 2.06
C GLY A 105 3.75 -4.35 2.47
N LEU A 106 3.27 -3.96 3.65
CA LEU A 106 3.60 -2.68 4.28
C LEU A 106 5.07 -2.66 4.70
N ALA A 107 5.87 -1.81 4.08
CA ALA A 107 7.29 -1.64 4.35
C ALA A 107 7.65 -0.20 4.79
N ALA A 108 6.70 0.49 5.44
CA ALA A 108 6.85 1.86 5.95
C ALA A 108 7.43 2.84 4.89
N GLY A 109 6.97 2.73 3.64
CA GLY A 109 7.43 3.56 2.53
C GLY A 109 8.82 3.20 1.97
N LYS A 110 9.52 2.23 2.53
CA LYS A 110 10.89 1.85 2.12
C LYS A 110 10.94 0.71 1.10
N GLY A 111 9.84 0.03 0.88
CA GLY A 111 9.75 -1.16 0.02
C GLY A 111 9.62 -0.86 -1.48
N VAL A 112 9.90 0.36 -1.93
CA VAL A 112 9.84 0.76 -3.34
C VAL A 112 11.22 1.17 -3.81
N LEU A 113 11.71 0.51 -4.86
CA LEU A 113 12.97 0.82 -5.53
C LEU A 113 12.68 1.28 -6.95
N ILE A 114 13.35 2.35 -7.38
CA ILE A 114 13.30 2.88 -8.74
C ILE A 114 14.74 2.89 -9.24
N LEU A 115 15.02 2.11 -10.28
CA LEU A 115 16.37 1.76 -10.70
C LEU A 115 16.54 2.02 -12.22
N ASP A 116 17.65 2.63 -12.60
CA ASP A 116 17.93 2.95 -13.99
C ASP A 116 18.70 1.83 -14.72
N SER A 117 19.35 0.93 -13.98
CA SER A 117 20.15 -0.17 -14.52
C SER A 117 19.38 -1.50 -14.46
N LEU A 118 19.33 -2.22 -15.58
CA LEU A 118 18.73 -3.55 -15.63
C LEU A 118 19.46 -4.57 -14.73
N ASP A 119 20.79 -4.51 -14.70
CA ASP A 119 21.58 -5.42 -13.89
C ASP A 119 21.36 -5.17 -12.40
N GLU A 120 21.27 -3.91 -12.00
CA GLU A 120 20.92 -3.51 -10.63
C GLU A 120 19.49 -3.97 -10.27
N ALA A 121 18.52 -3.77 -11.18
CA ALA A 121 17.14 -4.20 -10.95
C ALA A 121 17.02 -5.72 -10.77
N LYS A 122 17.78 -6.51 -11.53
CA LYS A 122 17.84 -7.98 -11.39
C LYS A 122 18.48 -8.41 -10.07
N ALA A 123 19.55 -7.73 -9.65
CA ALA A 123 20.22 -8.02 -8.38
C ALA A 123 19.31 -7.64 -7.19
N GLU A 124 18.66 -6.49 -7.26
CA GLU A 124 17.74 -6.04 -6.20
C GLU A 124 16.48 -6.92 -6.11
N LEU A 125 15.94 -7.40 -7.23
CA LEU A 125 14.86 -8.38 -7.21
C LEU A 125 15.25 -9.62 -6.43
N GLU A 126 16.45 -10.16 -6.68
CA GLU A 126 16.98 -11.33 -5.97
C GLU A 126 17.16 -11.06 -4.47
N GLU A 127 17.74 -9.91 -4.11
CA GLU A 127 17.89 -9.50 -2.70
C GLU A 127 16.52 -9.36 -2.00
N MET A 128 15.53 -8.82 -2.67
CA MET A 128 14.19 -8.66 -2.11
C MET A 128 13.54 -10.00 -1.83
N VAL A 129 13.44 -10.91 -2.84
CA VAL A 129 12.66 -12.15 -2.70
C VAL A 129 13.44 -13.28 -2.03
N SER A 130 14.77 -13.40 -2.24
CA SER A 130 15.57 -14.49 -1.70
C SER A 130 16.12 -14.20 -0.32
N ASN A 131 16.56 -12.97 -0.06
CA ASN A 131 17.16 -12.54 1.19
C ASN A 131 16.20 -11.73 2.07
N GLN A 132 14.94 -11.60 1.64
CA GLN A 132 13.88 -10.90 2.37
C GLN A 132 14.32 -9.51 2.85
N LYS A 133 14.91 -8.70 1.95
CA LYS A 133 15.46 -7.38 2.24
C LYS A 133 14.53 -6.47 3.07
N PHE A 134 13.22 -6.62 2.92
CA PHE A 134 12.19 -5.90 3.68
C PHE A 134 11.35 -6.83 4.56
N GLY A 135 11.94 -7.94 5.04
CA GLY A 135 11.24 -8.96 5.82
C GLY A 135 10.15 -9.66 4.99
N ASP A 136 9.11 -10.14 5.67
CA ASP A 136 8.01 -10.87 5.03
C ASP A 136 7.31 -10.06 3.93
N ALA A 137 7.34 -8.73 4.01
CA ALA A 137 6.76 -7.86 2.99
C ALA A 137 7.38 -8.05 1.59
N SER A 138 8.62 -8.52 1.50
CA SER A 138 9.31 -8.79 0.25
C SER A 138 9.30 -10.27 -0.19
N SER A 139 8.52 -11.12 0.45
CA SER A 139 8.30 -12.50 -0.03
C SER A 139 7.65 -12.52 -1.41
N THR A 140 6.87 -11.49 -1.72
CA THR A 140 6.36 -11.16 -3.05
C THR A 140 6.82 -9.77 -3.46
N VAL A 141 7.28 -9.62 -4.68
CA VAL A 141 7.69 -8.34 -5.28
C VAL A 141 6.85 -8.07 -6.51
N VAL A 142 6.22 -6.92 -6.55
CA VAL A 142 5.50 -6.42 -7.73
C VAL A 142 6.47 -5.59 -8.55
N ILE A 143 6.72 -6.00 -9.79
CA ILE A 143 7.49 -5.23 -10.77
C ILE A 143 6.50 -4.47 -11.63
N GLU A 144 6.72 -3.17 -11.79
CA GLU A 144 5.84 -2.28 -12.56
C GLU A 144 6.60 -1.49 -13.61
N GLU A 145 5.90 -1.11 -14.68
CA GLU A 145 6.40 -0.03 -15.54
C GLU A 145 6.40 1.31 -14.78
N PHE A 146 7.35 2.16 -15.10
CA PHE A 146 7.41 3.50 -14.53
C PHE A 146 6.37 4.41 -15.19
N LEU A 147 5.47 4.97 -14.40
CA LEU A 147 4.52 5.97 -14.85
C LEU A 147 5.10 7.38 -14.64
N LYS A 148 5.17 8.16 -15.71
CA LYS A 148 5.62 9.56 -15.66
C LYS A 148 4.41 10.49 -15.61
N GLY A 149 4.36 11.37 -14.62
CA GLY A 149 3.26 12.31 -14.45
C GLY A 149 3.35 13.13 -13.19
N ILE A 150 2.30 13.90 -12.93
CA ILE A 150 2.14 14.62 -11.67
C ILE A 150 1.34 13.74 -10.73
N GLU A 151 1.87 13.51 -9.52
CA GLU A 151 1.19 12.73 -8.51
C GLU A 151 0.14 13.56 -7.79
N LEU A 152 -1.06 13.02 -7.71
CA LEU A 152 -2.22 13.65 -7.08
C LEU A 152 -2.98 12.64 -6.24
N SER A 153 -3.24 13.00 -4.98
CA SER A 153 -4.12 12.24 -4.09
C SER A 153 -5.56 12.75 -4.24
N VAL A 154 -6.48 11.84 -4.49
CA VAL A 154 -7.92 12.11 -4.51
C VAL A 154 -8.57 11.34 -3.36
N PHE A 155 -9.22 12.09 -2.46
CA PHE A 155 -9.86 11.50 -1.29
C PHE A 155 -11.35 11.34 -1.52
N VAL A 156 -11.87 10.17 -1.17
CA VAL A 156 -13.29 9.85 -1.28
C VAL A 156 -13.79 9.36 0.08
N LEU A 157 -14.78 10.04 0.63
CA LEU A 157 -15.51 9.57 1.80
C LEU A 157 -16.76 8.83 1.34
N THR A 158 -16.98 7.61 1.82
CA THR A 158 -18.12 6.79 1.43
C THR A 158 -18.66 5.97 2.60
N ASP A 159 -19.96 5.71 2.57
CA ASP A 159 -20.66 4.77 3.44
C ASP A 159 -20.95 3.42 2.74
N GLY A 160 -20.43 3.23 1.51
CA GLY A 160 -20.67 2.07 0.67
C GLY A 160 -21.89 2.20 -0.26
N ILE A 161 -22.72 3.22 -0.08
CA ILE A 161 -23.90 3.52 -0.91
C ILE A 161 -23.75 4.88 -1.59
N SER A 162 -23.35 5.87 -0.82
CA SER A 162 -23.11 7.25 -1.26
C SER A 162 -21.64 7.60 -1.12
N TYR A 163 -21.18 8.61 -1.84
CA TYR A 163 -19.82 9.11 -1.68
C TYR A 163 -19.75 10.62 -1.82
N LYS A 164 -18.71 11.20 -1.23
CA LYS A 164 -18.30 12.59 -1.40
C LYS A 164 -16.82 12.65 -1.75
N ILE A 165 -16.50 13.40 -2.81
CA ILE A 165 -15.12 13.70 -3.15
C ILE A 165 -14.66 14.87 -2.29
N LEU A 166 -13.57 14.68 -1.56
CA LEU A 166 -12.92 15.70 -0.76
C LEU A 166 -11.89 16.47 -1.59
N PRO A 167 -11.38 17.62 -1.11
CA PRO A 167 -10.33 18.35 -1.79
C PRO A 167 -9.13 17.44 -2.09
N SER A 168 -8.64 17.48 -3.33
CA SER A 168 -7.44 16.75 -3.73
C SER A 168 -6.18 17.42 -3.20
N ALA A 169 -5.10 16.64 -3.05
CA ALA A 169 -3.80 17.13 -2.63
C ALA A 169 -2.72 16.68 -3.61
N LYS A 170 -1.79 17.60 -3.92
CA LYS A 170 -0.58 17.24 -4.66
C LYS A 170 0.44 16.68 -3.67
N ASP A 171 1.02 15.57 -4.01
CA ASP A 171 2.10 14.97 -3.24
C ASP A 171 3.46 15.50 -3.70
N TYR A 172 4.26 15.97 -2.74
CA TYR A 172 5.63 16.45 -2.96
C TYR A 172 6.58 15.46 -2.28
N LYS A 173 7.09 14.51 -3.05
CA LYS A 173 7.92 13.42 -2.49
C LYS A 173 9.37 13.80 -2.28
N ARG A 174 9.87 14.81 -2.97
CA ARG A 174 11.27 15.21 -2.92
C ARG A 174 11.45 16.60 -2.34
N ILE A 175 12.57 16.81 -1.63
CA ILE A 175 12.84 18.02 -0.86
C ILE A 175 13.17 19.24 -1.73
N GLY A 176 13.66 19.04 -2.95
CA GLY A 176 14.14 20.12 -3.83
C GLY A 176 13.05 20.67 -4.75
N GLU A 177 13.27 21.88 -5.26
CA GLU A 177 12.40 22.51 -6.25
C GLU A 177 12.27 21.63 -7.51
N GLY A 178 11.07 21.59 -8.09
CA GLY A 178 10.78 20.76 -9.26
C GLY A 178 10.72 19.26 -8.96
N ASP A 179 10.48 18.89 -7.70
CA ASP A 179 10.40 17.50 -7.24
C ASP A 179 11.70 16.72 -7.48
N GLN A 180 12.83 17.32 -7.08
CA GLN A 180 14.18 16.78 -7.24
C GLN A 180 14.85 16.51 -5.89
N GLY A 181 15.91 15.68 -5.89
CA GLY A 181 16.70 15.36 -4.70
C GLY A 181 16.18 14.18 -3.91
N LEU A 182 16.46 14.18 -2.61
CA LEU A 182 16.08 13.11 -1.69
C LEU A 182 14.58 13.17 -1.36
N ASN A 183 14.02 12.02 -1.04
CA ASN A 183 12.66 11.94 -0.52
C ASN A 183 12.53 12.67 0.82
N THR A 184 11.38 13.29 1.02
CA THR A 184 11.03 13.95 2.30
C THR A 184 10.78 12.92 3.39
#